data_1bfec5729ac034c33f96e2a053d71e2e
#
_entry.id   1bfec5729ac034c33f96e2a053d71e2e
#
_cell.length_a   1.000
_cell.length_b   1.000
_cell.length_c   1.000
_cell.angle_alpha   90.00
_cell.angle_beta   90.00
_cell.angle_gamma   90.00
#
_symmetry.space_group_name_H-M   'P 1'
#
loop_
_entity.id
_entity.type
_entity.pdbx_description
1 polymer ?
#
loop_
_entity_poly.entity_id
_entity_poly.type
_entity_poly.pdbx_seq_one_letter_code
_entity_poly.pdbx_strand_id
1 'polypeptide(L)'
;MLFRSKAARLPTRKPGIERYSRIVLAAESLILEAGSLEGITLEAVAKRANVPRVSLYYFFDSVESLFDALYQRGIQRMIAELPQIPESADWRDTMLLYIDGVRDFYLKNRVEMILALLPISLGSVNQVSQDFGKALFQLLHGRGLVPKTRQVMLACEMCSELADLVWRKSLIEKGTLTPLYTREAKRVVITYLDSVLAD
;
A
#
# COMPACT_ATOMS: atom_id res chain seq x y z
N MET A 1 3.94 10.84 21.34
CA MET A 1 2.46 10.94 21.31
C MET A 1 2.06 10.74 19.85
N LEU A 2 1.68 9.51 19.48
CA LEU A 2 1.30 9.16 18.10
C LEU A 2 -0.09 9.76 17.84
N PHE A 3 -0.17 10.80 17.05
CA PHE A 3 -1.44 11.31 16.53
C PHE A 3 -2.05 10.23 15.63
N ARG A 4 -2.96 9.42 16.18
CA ARG A 4 -3.87 8.64 15.33
C ARG A 4 -4.77 9.65 14.61
N SER A 5 -4.62 9.81 13.30
CA SER A 5 -5.66 10.47 12.51
C SER A 5 -6.97 9.70 12.70
N LYS A 6 -8.07 10.42 12.90
CA LYS A 6 -9.37 9.74 12.95
C LYS A 6 -9.66 9.14 11.60
N ALA A 7 -10.19 7.92 11.60
CA ALA A 7 -10.62 7.27 10.37
C ALA A 7 -11.59 8.17 9.57
N ALA A 8 -11.45 8.17 8.26
CA ALA A 8 -12.32 8.92 7.36
C ALA A 8 -13.81 8.60 7.61
N ARG A 9 -14.65 9.62 7.62
CA ARG A 9 -16.10 9.44 7.76
C ARG A 9 -16.70 9.05 6.42
N LEU A 10 -17.18 7.83 6.32
CA LEU A 10 -17.84 7.36 5.11
C LEU A 10 -19.28 7.90 5.02
N PRO A 11 -19.68 8.45 3.86
CA PRO A 11 -21.04 8.95 3.65
C PRO A 11 -22.03 7.80 3.46
N THR A 12 -23.26 8.00 3.98
CA THR A 12 -24.38 7.04 3.84
C THR A 12 -25.47 7.51 2.89
N ARG A 13 -25.53 8.83 2.59
CA ARG A 13 -26.56 9.43 1.74
C ARG A 13 -25.99 9.79 0.36
N LYS A 14 -26.78 9.66 -0.69
CA LYS A 14 -26.39 9.90 -2.10
C LYS A 14 -25.61 11.21 -2.32
N PRO A 15 -26.04 12.40 -1.83
CA PRO A 15 -25.27 13.63 -2.04
C PRO A 15 -23.91 13.65 -1.32
N GLY A 16 -23.80 12.91 -0.22
CA GLY A 16 -22.52 12.72 0.50
C GLY A 16 -21.57 11.83 -0.29
N ILE A 17 -22.08 10.71 -0.82
CA ILE A 17 -21.32 9.77 -1.65
C ILE A 17 -20.75 10.48 -2.89
N GLU A 18 -21.55 11.28 -3.58
CA GLU A 18 -21.12 12.04 -4.76
C GLU A 18 -20.02 13.05 -4.42
N ARG A 19 -20.13 13.76 -3.29
CA ARG A 19 -19.09 14.68 -2.82
C ARG A 19 -17.81 13.96 -2.43
N TYR A 20 -17.93 12.86 -1.69
CA TYR A 20 -16.80 12.03 -1.31
C TYR A 20 -16.06 11.51 -2.54
N SER A 21 -16.77 10.99 -3.54
CA SER A 21 -16.17 10.51 -4.79
C SER A 21 -15.43 11.62 -5.54
N ARG A 22 -15.99 12.85 -5.60
CA ARG A 22 -15.27 13.99 -6.22
C ARG A 22 -13.99 14.37 -5.47
N ILE A 23 -14.02 14.31 -4.14
CA ILE A 23 -12.83 14.58 -3.31
C ILE A 23 -11.73 13.54 -3.59
N VAL A 24 -12.11 12.26 -3.60
CA VAL A 24 -11.19 11.16 -3.88
C VAL A 24 -10.57 11.30 -5.26
N LEU A 25 -11.35 11.50 -6.32
CA LEU A 25 -10.85 11.69 -7.69
C LEU A 25 -9.94 12.91 -7.82
N ALA A 26 -10.27 14.01 -7.12
CA ALA A 26 -9.45 15.20 -7.11
C ALA A 26 -8.09 14.96 -6.43
N ALA A 27 -8.07 14.22 -5.33
CA ALA A 27 -6.83 13.86 -4.65
C ALA A 27 -5.96 12.94 -5.52
N GLU A 28 -6.54 11.92 -6.15
CA GLU A 28 -5.84 11.03 -7.08
C GLU A 28 -5.24 11.81 -8.26
N SER A 29 -5.99 12.76 -8.85
CA SER A 29 -5.48 13.62 -9.92
C SER A 29 -4.28 14.45 -9.47
N LEU A 30 -4.33 15.05 -8.27
CA LEU A 30 -3.21 15.84 -7.73
C LEU A 30 -1.98 14.96 -7.43
N ILE A 31 -2.17 13.75 -6.90
CA ILE A 31 -1.08 12.79 -6.67
C ILE A 31 -0.41 12.40 -7.98
N LEU A 32 -1.19 12.12 -9.02
CA LEU A 32 -0.66 11.77 -10.34
C LEU A 32 0.11 12.93 -10.99
N GLU A 33 -0.39 14.16 -10.89
CA GLU A 33 0.25 15.35 -11.43
C GLU A 33 1.55 15.68 -10.70
N ALA A 34 1.56 15.56 -9.37
CA ALA A 34 2.74 15.82 -8.55
C ALA A 34 3.78 14.68 -8.63
N GLY A 35 3.35 13.44 -8.87
CA GLY A 35 4.19 12.24 -8.77
C GLY A 35 4.67 11.95 -7.34
N SER A 36 4.13 12.64 -6.34
CA SER A 36 4.45 12.53 -4.91
C SER A 36 3.25 12.94 -4.06
N LEU A 37 3.36 12.75 -2.74
CA LEU A 37 2.36 13.23 -1.76
C LEU A 37 2.73 14.60 -1.19
N GLU A 38 3.95 15.05 -1.43
CA GLU A 38 4.49 16.27 -0.88
C GLU A 38 3.79 17.51 -1.45
N GLY A 39 3.48 18.47 -0.58
CA GLY A 39 2.83 19.73 -0.97
C GLY A 39 1.33 19.62 -1.30
N ILE A 40 0.73 18.44 -1.29
CA ILE A 40 -0.72 18.29 -1.46
C ILE A 40 -1.42 18.68 -0.16
N THR A 41 -2.39 19.60 -0.26
CA THR A 41 -3.16 20.08 0.90
C THR A 41 -4.64 19.81 0.73
N LEU A 42 -5.38 19.75 1.85
CA LEU A 42 -6.84 19.63 1.80
C LEU A 42 -7.50 20.79 1.04
N GLU A 43 -6.91 22.00 1.09
CA GLU A 43 -7.37 23.16 0.33
C GLU A 43 -7.25 22.95 -1.18
N ALA A 44 -6.10 22.43 -1.63
CA ALA A 44 -5.89 22.13 -3.05
C ALA A 44 -6.88 21.07 -3.54
N VAL A 45 -7.11 20.05 -2.72
CA VAL A 45 -8.10 18.99 -3.02
C VAL A 45 -9.52 19.56 -3.07
N ALA A 46 -9.94 20.38 -2.10
CA ALA A 46 -11.26 21.00 -2.08
C ALA A 46 -11.50 21.86 -3.31
N LYS A 47 -10.51 22.67 -3.70
CA LYS A 47 -10.54 23.49 -4.91
C LYS A 47 -10.69 22.65 -6.18
N ARG A 48 -9.87 21.61 -6.32
CA ARG A 48 -9.90 20.69 -7.47
C ARG A 48 -11.23 19.92 -7.55
N ALA A 49 -11.77 19.47 -6.41
CA ALA A 49 -13.05 18.75 -6.31
C ALA A 49 -14.28 19.63 -6.54
N ASN A 50 -14.10 20.95 -6.56
CA ASN A 50 -15.18 21.93 -6.54
C ASN A 50 -16.19 21.65 -5.40
N VAL A 51 -15.66 21.53 -4.17
CA VAL A 51 -16.46 21.33 -2.95
C VAL A 51 -16.10 22.39 -1.90
N PRO A 52 -17.05 22.85 -1.07
CA PRO A 52 -16.74 23.72 0.05
C PRO A 52 -15.73 23.06 1.01
N ARG A 53 -14.78 23.84 1.54
CA ARG A 53 -13.79 23.36 2.54
C ARG A 53 -14.47 22.63 3.72
N VAL A 54 -15.56 23.19 4.24
CA VAL A 54 -16.32 22.58 5.35
C VAL A 54 -16.81 21.16 5.01
N SER A 55 -17.20 20.94 3.76
CA SER A 55 -17.61 19.60 3.32
C SER A 55 -16.46 18.61 3.31
N LEU A 56 -15.23 19.06 2.99
CA LEU A 56 -14.05 18.21 2.99
C LEU A 56 -13.61 17.87 4.42
N TYR A 57 -13.57 18.87 5.31
CA TYR A 57 -13.26 18.65 6.74
C TYR A 57 -14.32 17.80 7.46
N TYR A 58 -15.53 17.68 6.91
CA TYR A 58 -16.50 16.72 7.41
C TYR A 58 -16.04 15.26 7.20
N PHE A 59 -15.36 14.97 6.09
CA PHE A 59 -14.90 13.61 5.76
C PHE A 59 -13.50 13.31 6.27
N PHE A 60 -12.59 14.30 6.24
CA PHE A 60 -11.17 14.12 6.52
C PHE A 60 -10.67 15.22 7.45
N ASP A 61 -10.11 14.83 8.59
CA ASP A 61 -9.58 15.78 9.60
C ASP A 61 -8.23 16.38 9.14
N SER A 62 -7.48 15.69 8.29
CA SER A 62 -6.19 16.09 7.76
C SER A 62 -5.92 15.48 6.38
N VAL A 63 -4.88 15.94 5.69
CA VAL A 63 -4.49 15.36 4.39
C VAL A 63 -3.97 13.93 4.55
N GLU A 64 -3.34 13.61 5.68
CA GLU A 64 -2.90 12.26 6.03
C GLU A 64 -4.11 11.32 6.15
N SER A 65 -5.22 11.76 6.79
CA SER A 65 -6.44 10.93 6.88
C SER A 65 -7.09 10.67 5.52
N LEU A 66 -6.94 11.59 4.56
CA LEU A 66 -7.36 11.39 3.18
C LEU A 66 -6.46 10.35 2.49
N PHE A 67 -5.13 10.47 2.64
CA PHE A 67 -4.20 9.51 2.07
C PHE A 67 -4.34 8.11 2.67
N ASP A 68 -4.56 8.01 3.98
CA ASP A 68 -4.87 6.74 4.65
C ASP A 68 -6.13 6.09 4.05
N ALA A 69 -7.18 6.86 3.81
CA ALA A 69 -8.40 6.34 3.20
C ALA A 69 -8.20 5.88 1.74
N LEU A 70 -7.41 6.61 0.95
CA LEU A 70 -7.03 6.22 -0.41
C LEU A 70 -6.18 4.94 -0.39
N TYR A 71 -5.20 4.88 0.50
CA TYR A 71 -4.34 3.72 0.68
C TYR A 71 -5.16 2.46 1.05
N GLN A 72 -6.03 2.55 2.08
CA GLN A 72 -6.88 1.43 2.49
C GLN A 72 -7.78 0.92 1.35
N ARG A 73 -8.34 1.83 0.55
CA ARG A 73 -9.10 1.47 -0.64
C ARG A 73 -8.22 0.77 -1.68
N GLY A 74 -7.00 1.24 -1.89
CA GLY A 74 -6.01 0.64 -2.77
C GLY A 74 -5.65 -0.79 -2.36
N ILE A 75 -5.43 -1.03 -1.06
CA ILE A 75 -5.17 -2.37 -0.51
C ILE A 75 -6.33 -3.33 -0.81
N GLN A 76 -7.59 -2.91 -0.60
CA GLN A 76 -8.74 -3.76 -0.88
C GLN A 76 -8.81 -4.13 -2.38
N ARG A 77 -8.53 -3.18 -3.26
CA ARG A 77 -8.45 -3.44 -4.71
C ARG A 77 -7.32 -4.40 -5.05
N MET A 78 -6.14 -4.16 -4.48
CA MET A 78 -4.98 -5.00 -4.73
C MET A 78 -5.25 -6.46 -4.32
N ILE A 79 -5.79 -6.70 -3.12
CA ILE A 79 -6.14 -8.05 -2.66
C ILE A 79 -7.12 -8.73 -3.63
N ALA A 80 -8.08 -7.98 -4.17
CA ALA A 80 -9.05 -8.52 -5.12
C ALA A 80 -8.47 -8.80 -6.52
N GLU A 81 -7.38 -8.12 -6.89
CA GLU A 81 -6.72 -8.21 -8.20
C GLU A 81 -5.48 -9.10 -8.20
N LEU A 82 -5.00 -9.55 -7.02
CA LEU A 82 -3.85 -10.46 -6.96
C LEU A 82 -4.14 -11.76 -7.71
N PRO A 83 -3.15 -12.28 -8.46
CA PRO A 83 -3.33 -13.52 -9.21
C PRO A 83 -3.59 -14.71 -8.26
N GLN A 84 -4.36 -15.68 -8.74
CA GLN A 84 -4.51 -16.94 -8.03
C GLN A 84 -3.18 -17.69 -8.02
N ILE A 85 -2.69 -18.02 -6.83
CA ILE A 85 -1.47 -18.79 -6.65
C ILE A 85 -1.83 -20.27 -6.65
N PRO A 86 -1.19 -21.12 -7.50
CA PRO A 86 -1.46 -22.55 -7.55
C PRO A 86 -1.32 -23.22 -6.18
N GLU A 87 -2.21 -24.13 -5.85
CA GLU A 87 -2.15 -24.86 -4.56
C GLU A 87 -0.87 -25.69 -4.40
N SER A 88 -0.30 -26.17 -5.52
CA SER A 88 0.95 -26.93 -5.57
C SER A 88 2.21 -26.08 -5.36
N ALA A 89 2.11 -24.75 -5.37
CA ALA A 89 3.26 -23.87 -5.17
C ALA A 89 3.80 -24.00 -3.73
N ASP A 90 5.11 -24.15 -3.61
CA ASP A 90 5.79 -24.07 -2.33
C ASP A 90 5.85 -22.61 -1.81
N TRP A 91 6.50 -22.38 -0.65
CA TRP A 91 6.56 -21.05 -0.08
C TRP A 91 7.38 -20.07 -0.96
N ARG A 92 8.45 -20.55 -1.64
CA ARG A 92 9.28 -19.70 -2.51
C ARG A 92 8.51 -19.27 -3.75
N ASP A 93 7.87 -20.23 -4.42
CA ASP A 93 7.03 -19.93 -5.59
C ASP A 93 5.85 -19.04 -5.22
N THR A 94 5.22 -19.29 -4.06
CA THR A 94 4.15 -18.45 -3.52
C THR A 94 4.62 -17.00 -3.34
N MET A 95 5.80 -16.80 -2.73
CA MET A 95 6.38 -15.48 -2.54
C MET A 95 6.73 -14.78 -3.85
N LEU A 96 7.33 -15.49 -4.79
CA LEU A 96 7.71 -14.94 -6.10
C LEU A 96 6.48 -14.47 -6.88
N LEU A 97 5.41 -15.28 -6.89
CA LEU A 97 4.14 -14.94 -7.55
C LEU A 97 3.43 -13.77 -6.84
N TYR A 98 3.46 -13.74 -5.50
CA TYR A 98 2.91 -12.63 -4.73
C TYR A 98 3.61 -11.31 -5.05
N ILE A 99 4.96 -11.30 -5.04
CA ILE A 99 5.77 -10.11 -5.37
C ILE A 99 5.48 -9.64 -6.80
N ASP A 100 5.38 -10.56 -7.77
CA ASP A 100 5.03 -10.19 -9.15
C ASP A 100 3.62 -9.60 -9.24
N GLY A 101 2.65 -10.18 -8.54
CA GLY A 101 1.27 -9.68 -8.49
C GLY A 101 1.19 -8.27 -7.91
N VAL A 102 1.88 -8.00 -6.80
CA VAL A 102 1.94 -6.66 -6.18
C VAL A 102 2.62 -5.66 -7.12
N ARG A 103 3.75 -6.02 -7.74
CA ARG A 103 4.43 -5.19 -8.74
C ARG A 103 3.48 -4.84 -9.90
N ASP A 104 2.81 -5.83 -10.46
CA ASP A 104 1.95 -5.64 -11.63
C ASP A 104 0.73 -4.77 -11.27
N PHE A 105 0.20 -4.91 -10.06
CA PHE A 105 -0.81 -4.01 -9.54
C PHE A 105 -0.29 -2.56 -9.45
N TYR A 106 0.87 -2.34 -8.87
CA TYR A 106 1.46 -1.00 -8.75
C TYR A 106 1.77 -0.36 -10.12
N LEU A 107 2.25 -1.14 -11.10
CA LEU A 107 2.51 -0.61 -12.44
C LEU A 107 1.22 -0.19 -13.16
N LYS A 108 0.09 -0.82 -12.88
CA LYS A 108 -1.23 -0.45 -13.40
C LYS A 108 -1.89 0.68 -12.63
N ASN A 109 -1.58 0.81 -11.32
CA ASN A 109 -2.25 1.69 -10.37
C ASN A 109 -1.24 2.64 -9.72
N ARG A 110 -0.85 3.70 -10.46
CA ARG A 110 0.23 4.60 -10.07
C ARG A 110 -0.04 5.37 -8.78
N VAL A 111 -1.30 5.73 -8.48
CA VAL A 111 -1.67 6.40 -7.22
C VAL A 111 -1.36 5.51 -6.05
N GLU A 112 -1.79 4.26 -6.10
CA GLU A 112 -1.58 3.25 -5.06
C GLU A 112 -0.09 2.96 -4.86
N MET A 113 0.68 2.92 -5.95
CA MET A 113 2.15 2.80 -5.89
C MET A 113 2.79 3.98 -5.13
N ILE A 114 2.38 5.22 -5.43
CA ILE A 114 2.90 6.41 -4.76
C ILE A 114 2.52 6.40 -3.28
N LEU A 115 1.26 6.11 -2.96
CA LEU A 115 0.76 6.04 -1.58
C LEU A 115 1.50 5.01 -0.73
N ALA A 116 1.84 3.85 -1.31
CA ALA A 116 2.54 2.78 -0.61
C ALA A 116 4.05 3.05 -0.49
N LEU A 117 4.69 3.47 -1.59
CA LEU A 117 6.16 3.54 -1.68
C LEU A 117 6.74 4.89 -1.27
N LEU A 118 5.95 5.98 -1.30
CA LEU A 118 6.40 7.33 -0.92
C LEU A 118 5.57 7.90 0.25
N PRO A 119 5.49 7.20 1.38
CA PRO A 119 4.68 7.64 2.52
C PRO A 119 5.22 8.94 3.14
N ILE A 120 4.33 9.76 3.71
CA ILE A 120 4.68 11.06 4.28
C ILE A 120 5.33 10.92 5.66
N SER A 121 5.07 9.85 6.38
CA SER A 121 5.52 9.68 7.75
C SER A 121 5.99 8.26 8.07
N LEU A 122 6.85 8.12 9.08
CA LEU A 122 7.28 6.81 9.60
C LEU A 122 6.10 5.98 10.17
N GLY A 123 5.07 6.65 10.69
CA GLY A 123 3.86 5.97 11.16
C GLY A 123 3.10 5.29 10.02
N SER A 124 3.00 5.94 8.86
CA SER A 124 2.39 5.37 7.67
C SER A 124 3.20 4.18 7.13
N VAL A 125 4.53 4.26 7.12
CA VAL A 125 5.42 3.14 6.74
C VAL A 125 5.12 1.91 7.59
N ASN A 126 5.15 2.07 8.91
CA ASN A 126 4.93 0.94 9.83
C ASN A 126 3.54 0.30 9.67
N GLN A 127 2.50 1.10 9.43
CA GLN A 127 1.14 0.56 9.20
C GLN A 127 1.07 -0.23 7.89
N VAL A 128 1.65 0.29 6.81
CA VAL A 128 1.74 -0.38 5.50
C VAL A 128 2.40 -1.74 5.64
N SER A 129 3.60 -1.78 6.23
CA SER A 129 4.36 -3.02 6.42
C SER A 129 3.59 -4.05 7.24
N GLN A 130 2.93 -3.62 8.32
CA GLN A 130 2.12 -4.51 9.15
C GLN A 130 0.92 -5.09 8.39
N ASP A 131 0.23 -4.29 7.60
CA ASP A 131 -0.95 -4.75 6.85
C ASP A 131 -0.55 -5.77 5.77
N PHE A 132 0.50 -5.48 5.01
CA PHE A 132 1.05 -6.40 4.01
C PHE A 132 1.68 -7.63 4.64
N GLY A 133 2.47 -7.48 5.70
CA GLY A 133 3.09 -8.58 6.42
C GLY A 133 2.06 -9.56 6.99
N LYS A 134 0.96 -9.06 7.56
CA LYS A 134 -0.15 -9.89 8.03
C LYS A 134 -0.83 -10.64 6.88
N ALA A 135 -1.10 -9.96 5.75
CA ALA A 135 -1.71 -10.59 4.58
C ALA A 135 -0.81 -11.70 4.03
N LEU A 136 0.49 -11.43 3.92
CA LEU A 136 1.49 -12.40 3.49
C LEU A 136 1.58 -13.60 4.44
N PHE A 137 1.65 -13.35 5.76
CA PHE A 137 1.64 -14.41 6.76
C PHE A 137 0.38 -15.28 6.66
N GLN A 138 -0.80 -14.66 6.53
CA GLN A 138 -2.06 -15.38 6.37
C GLN A 138 -2.06 -16.26 5.11
N LEU A 139 -1.52 -15.74 4.01
CA LEU A 139 -1.39 -16.48 2.76
C LEU A 139 -0.49 -17.72 2.94
N LEU A 140 0.71 -17.56 3.48
CA LEU A 140 1.67 -18.65 3.63
C LEU A 140 1.22 -19.66 4.69
N HIS A 141 0.81 -19.20 5.87
CA HIS A 141 0.38 -20.06 6.96
C HIS A 141 -0.94 -20.76 6.67
N GLY A 142 -1.92 -20.05 6.07
CA GLY A 142 -3.21 -20.64 5.70
C GLY A 142 -3.09 -21.79 4.69
N ARG A 143 -1.99 -21.83 3.95
CA ARG A 143 -1.64 -22.92 3.02
C ARG A 143 -0.74 -24.00 3.65
N GLY A 144 -0.42 -23.89 4.93
CA GLY A 144 0.47 -24.82 5.62
C GLY A 144 1.94 -24.73 5.20
N LEU A 145 2.36 -23.65 4.52
CA LEU A 145 3.71 -23.50 3.97
C LEU A 145 4.72 -22.99 5.00
N VAL A 146 4.25 -22.36 6.07
CA VAL A 146 5.09 -21.84 7.16
C VAL A 146 4.46 -22.08 8.53
N PRO A 147 5.24 -22.24 9.61
CA PRO A 147 4.73 -22.43 10.95
C PRO A 147 4.12 -21.15 11.52
N LYS A 148 3.16 -21.28 12.44
CA LYS A 148 2.56 -20.16 13.17
C LYS A 148 3.43 -19.74 14.35
N THR A 149 4.49 -19.02 14.06
CA THR A 149 5.38 -18.46 15.09
C THR A 149 5.43 -16.95 15.03
N ARG A 150 5.79 -16.30 16.15
CA ARG A 150 6.00 -14.86 16.20
C ARG A 150 7.15 -14.42 15.28
N GLN A 151 8.19 -15.26 15.18
CA GLN A 151 9.35 -15.01 14.34
C GLN A 151 8.97 -14.97 12.86
N VAL A 152 8.20 -15.95 12.36
CA VAL A 152 7.74 -15.98 10.96
C VAL A 152 6.77 -14.82 10.67
N MET A 153 5.91 -14.45 11.63
CA MET A 153 5.02 -13.30 11.46
C MET A 153 5.81 -11.99 11.32
N LEU A 154 6.82 -11.78 12.17
CA LEU A 154 7.73 -10.64 12.05
C LEU A 154 8.52 -10.70 10.74
N ALA A 155 8.96 -11.88 10.32
CA ALA A 155 9.68 -12.03 9.05
C ALA A 155 8.82 -11.65 7.84
N CYS A 156 7.52 -11.95 7.84
CA CYS A 156 6.61 -11.50 6.79
C CYS A 156 6.46 -9.96 6.76
N GLU A 157 6.42 -9.31 7.94
CA GLU A 157 6.41 -7.84 8.01
C GLU A 157 7.71 -7.26 7.45
N MET A 158 8.87 -7.82 7.84
CA MET A 158 10.17 -7.40 7.33
C MET A 158 10.33 -7.65 5.82
N CYS A 159 9.81 -8.76 5.29
CA CYS A 159 9.80 -9.03 3.85
C CYS A 159 9.06 -7.95 3.07
N SER A 160 7.94 -7.46 3.60
CA SER A 160 7.17 -6.36 3.01
C SER A 160 7.99 -5.08 2.96
N GLU A 161 8.60 -4.67 4.09
CA GLU A 161 9.45 -3.47 4.15
C GLU A 161 10.67 -3.55 3.22
N LEU A 162 11.33 -4.70 3.17
CA LEU A 162 12.49 -4.92 2.31
C LEU A 162 12.13 -4.80 0.82
N ALA A 163 11.01 -5.36 0.40
CA ALA A 163 10.52 -5.21 -0.97
C ALA A 163 10.21 -3.76 -1.30
N ASP A 164 9.49 -3.07 -0.42
CA ASP A 164 9.09 -1.67 -0.58
C ASP A 164 10.31 -0.73 -0.60
N LEU A 165 11.32 -0.99 0.23
CA LEU A 165 12.56 -0.23 0.23
C LEU A 165 13.27 -0.30 -1.13
N VAL A 166 13.38 -1.51 -1.70
CA VAL A 166 14.01 -1.71 -3.02
C VAL A 166 13.18 -1.05 -4.12
N TRP A 167 11.86 -1.20 -4.09
CA TRP A 167 10.96 -0.59 -5.06
C TRP A 167 10.88 0.95 -4.93
N ARG A 168 10.91 1.48 -3.72
CA ARG A 168 11.02 2.93 -3.47
C ARG A 168 12.26 3.50 -4.14
N LYS A 169 13.39 2.83 -4.00
CA LYS A 169 14.63 3.23 -4.70
C LYS A 169 14.44 3.23 -6.22
N SER A 170 13.80 2.21 -6.79
CA SER A 170 13.48 2.17 -8.21
C SER A 170 12.58 3.33 -8.64
N LEU A 171 11.54 3.61 -7.85
CA LEU A 171 10.59 4.69 -8.14
C LEU A 171 11.26 6.07 -8.11
N ILE A 172 12.11 6.33 -7.09
CA ILE A 172 12.84 7.60 -6.96
C ILE A 172 13.85 7.78 -8.11
N GLU A 173 14.62 6.74 -8.45
CA GLU A 173 15.69 6.85 -9.45
C GLU A 173 15.19 6.77 -10.90
N LYS A 174 14.14 6.01 -11.15
CA LYS A 174 13.68 5.64 -12.49
C LYS A 174 12.24 6.05 -12.80
N GLY A 175 11.51 6.59 -11.83
CA GLY A 175 10.10 6.95 -11.96
C GLY A 175 9.15 5.76 -12.10
N THR A 176 9.64 4.52 -11.97
CA THR A 176 8.86 3.29 -12.13
C THR A 176 9.55 2.10 -11.44
N LEU A 177 8.83 0.96 -11.33
CA LEU A 177 9.41 -0.30 -10.86
C LEU A 177 10.06 -1.06 -12.01
N THR A 178 11.37 -1.05 -12.07
CA THR A 178 12.11 -1.72 -13.16
C THR A 178 12.31 -3.22 -12.90
N PRO A 179 12.51 -4.04 -13.96
CA PRO A 179 12.80 -5.46 -13.82
C PRO A 179 14.05 -5.74 -12.97
N LEU A 180 15.07 -4.87 -13.03
CA LEU A 180 16.27 -4.99 -12.22
C LEU A 180 15.94 -4.92 -10.73
N TYR A 181 15.28 -3.85 -10.30
CA TYR A 181 14.90 -3.67 -8.90
C TYR A 181 13.89 -4.71 -8.41
N THR A 182 13.02 -5.21 -9.29
CA THR A 182 12.11 -6.32 -8.93
C THR A 182 12.89 -7.61 -8.65
N ARG A 183 13.93 -7.92 -9.44
CA ARG A 183 14.80 -9.07 -9.16
C ARG A 183 15.53 -8.92 -7.82
N GLU A 184 16.03 -7.73 -7.51
CA GLU A 184 16.68 -7.47 -6.23
C GLU A 184 15.69 -7.56 -5.04
N ALA A 185 14.47 -7.05 -5.17
CA ALA A 185 13.42 -7.20 -4.17
C ALA A 185 13.14 -8.69 -3.90
N LYS A 186 12.95 -9.49 -4.96
CA LYS A 186 12.78 -10.95 -4.84
C LYS A 186 13.97 -11.62 -4.15
N ARG A 187 15.19 -11.27 -4.56
CA ARG A 187 16.41 -11.84 -3.97
C ARG A 187 16.47 -11.57 -2.48
N VAL A 188 16.34 -10.32 -2.05
CA VAL A 188 16.42 -9.93 -0.65
C VAL A 188 15.35 -10.63 0.18
N VAL A 189 14.10 -10.62 -0.28
CA VAL A 189 12.96 -11.23 0.42
C VAL A 189 13.12 -12.74 0.56
N ILE A 190 13.46 -13.44 -0.52
CA ILE A 190 13.63 -14.90 -0.49
C ILE A 190 14.80 -15.29 0.41
N THR A 191 15.95 -14.62 0.28
CA THR A 191 17.13 -14.92 1.10
C THR A 191 16.86 -14.69 2.58
N TYR A 192 16.17 -13.61 2.92
CA TYR A 192 15.83 -13.30 4.30
C TYR A 192 14.85 -14.31 4.88
N LEU A 193 13.74 -14.60 4.18
CA LEU A 193 12.74 -15.55 4.69
C LEU A 193 13.30 -16.97 4.78
N ASP A 194 14.18 -17.38 3.83
CA ASP A 194 14.87 -18.66 3.86
C ASP A 194 15.74 -18.82 5.11
N SER A 195 16.47 -17.76 5.49
CA SER A 195 17.29 -17.79 6.72
C SER A 195 16.45 -17.94 7.98
N VAL A 196 15.25 -17.33 8.03
CA VAL A 196 14.35 -17.44 9.18
C VAL A 196 13.65 -18.80 9.27
N LEU A 197 13.40 -19.45 8.14
CA LEU A 197 12.74 -20.77 8.10
C LEU A 197 13.71 -21.93 8.30
N ALA A 198 15.03 -21.68 8.18
CA ALA A 198 16.09 -22.67 8.44
C ALA A 198 16.46 -22.78 9.93
N ASP A 199 16.14 -21.77 10.74
CA ASP A 199 16.33 -21.74 12.21
C ASP A 199 15.21 -22.48 12.95
#